data_f68e22052e68910baac687661a504b6f
#
_entry.id   f68e22052e68910baac687661a504b6f
#
_cell.length_a   1.000
_cell.length_b   1.000
_cell.length_c   1.000
_cell.angle_alpha   90.00
_cell.angle_beta   90.00
_cell.angle_gamma   90.00
#
_symmetry.space_group_name_H-M   'P 1'
#
loop_
_entity.id
_entity.type
_entity.pdbx_description
1 polymer ?
#
loop_
_entity_poly.entity_id
_entity_poly.type
_entity_poly.pdbx_seq_one_letter_code
_entity_poly.pdbx_strand_id
1 'polypeptide(L)'
;MLTHKHDVGVDPKYFSVVDEGMWRVNEFGTARSYKVPGINWCGKTGTVQNNRGKDHAFYVGYAPRENPKIAIAVVVENAGFGSTFAAPIASLMVEQYLTGKVVRTDLMNKTMNVKTNVNVKEY
;
A
#
# COMPACT_ATOMS: atom_id res chain seq x y z
N MET A 1 -5.66 -1.13 -25.21
CA MET A 1 -6.16 -1.70 -23.95
C MET A 1 -5.96 -3.21 -24.03
N LEU A 2 -5.01 -3.77 -23.29
CA LEU A 2 -4.72 -5.21 -23.33
C LEU A 2 -5.79 -5.93 -22.49
N THR A 3 -6.67 -6.66 -23.14
CA THR A 3 -7.80 -7.39 -22.52
C THR A 3 -7.53 -8.90 -22.42
N HIS A 4 -6.31 -9.32 -22.40
CA HIS A 4 -6.00 -10.73 -22.16
C HIS A 4 -6.14 -11.05 -20.67
N LYS A 5 -7.26 -11.64 -20.31
CA LYS A 5 -7.43 -12.27 -19.00
C LYS A 5 -6.87 -13.69 -19.08
N HIS A 6 -5.89 -13.98 -18.27
CA HIS A 6 -5.40 -15.34 -18.06
C HIS A 6 -6.16 -15.96 -16.88
N ASP A 7 -6.76 -17.10 -17.09
CA ASP A 7 -7.30 -17.91 -16.00
C ASP A 7 -6.11 -18.55 -15.25
N VAL A 8 -6.04 -18.27 -13.95
CA VAL A 8 -4.96 -18.81 -13.10
C VAL A 8 -5.24 -20.24 -12.63
N GLY A 9 -6.40 -20.83 -12.97
CA GLY A 9 -6.77 -22.20 -12.58
C GLY A 9 -6.89 -22.43 -11.06
N VAL A 10 -7.10 -21.36 -10.29
CA VAL A 10 -7.27 -21.42 -8.82
C VAL A 10 -8.73 -21.30 -8.47
N ASP A 11 -9.22 -22.21 -7.60
CA ASP A 11 -10.61 -22.16 -7.14
C ASP A 11 -10.94 -20.79 -6.51
N PRO A 12 -12.01 -20.12 -6.95
CA PRO A 12 -12.41 -18.80 -6.45
C PRO A 12 -12.55 -18.69 -4.92
N LYS A 13 -12.85 -19.79 -4.24
CA LYS A 13 -12.96 -19.80 -2.77
C LYS A 13 -11.67 -19.38 -2.05
N TYR A 14 -10.49 -19.63 -2.64
CA TYR A 14 -9.23 -19.23 -2.05
C TYR A 14 -8.98 -17.73 -2.15
N PHE A 15 -9.51 -17.08 -3.20
CA PHE A 15 -9.41 -15.63 -3.34
C PHE A 15 -10.17 -14.90 -2.24
N SER A 16 -11.33 -15.42 -1.80
CA SER A 16 -12.11 -14.81 -0.71
C SER A 16 -11.35 -14.84 0.62
N VAL A 17 -10.57 -15.90 0.88
CA VAL A 17 -9.73 -15.99 2.08
C VAL A 17 -8.60 -14.98 2.04
N VAL A 18 -7.96 -14.81 0.88
CA VAL A 18 -6.87 -13.82 0.70
C VAL A 18 -7.42 -12.40 0.79
N ASP A 19 -8.55 -12.12 0.16
CA ASP A 19 -9.24 -10.82 0.22
C ASP A 19 -9.55 -10.42 1.66
N GLU A 20 -10.14 -11.33 2.45
CA GLU A 20 -10.41 -11.11 3.86
C GLU A 20 -9.13 -10.83 4.65
N GLY A 21 -8.07 -11.59 4.39
CA GLY A 21 -6.76 -11.38 5.02
C GLY A 21 -6.18 -10.00 4.68
N MET A 22 -6.24 -9.59 3.42
CA MET A 22 -5.75 -8.29 2.96
C MET A 22 -6.59 -7.12 3.50
N TRP A 23 -7.89 -7.29 3.61
CA TRP A 23 -8.76 -6.30 4.26
C TRP A 23 -8.41 -6.14 5.75
N ARG A 24 -8.19 -7.24 6.47
CA ARG A 24 -7.80 -7.22 7.88
C ARG A 24 -6.47 -6.51 8.15
N VAL A 25 -5.53 -6.54 7.21
CA VAL A 25 -4.27 -5.77 7.32
C VAL A 25 -4.57 -4.27 7.48
N ASN A 26 -5.53 -3.75 6.73
CA ASN A 26 -5.90 -2.34 6.76
C ASN A 26 -6.86 -2.00 7.91
N GLU A 27 -7.70 -2.95 8.34
CA GLU A 27 -8.66 -2.71 9.42
C GLU A 27 -8.07 -2.88 10.81
N PHE A 28 -7.28 -3.93 11.02
CA PHE A 28 -6.82 -4.32 12.34
C PHE A 28 -5.31 -4.57 12.41
N GLY A 29 -4.66 -4.70 11.25
CA GLY A 29 -3.28 -5.12 11.12
C GLY A 29 -2.28 -3.97 11.00
N THR A 30 -1.21 -4.24 10.29
CA THR A 30 -0.01 -3.36 10.18
C THR A 30 -0.29 -2.03 9.50
N ALA A 31 -1.34 -1.91 8.70
CA ALA A 31 -1.72 -0.67 8.02
C ALA A 31 -2.96 0.03 8.62
N ARG A 32 -3.44 -0.40 9.79
CA ARG A 32 -4.67 0.12 10.43
C ARG A 32 -4.68 1.64 10.67
N SER A 33 -3.51 2.23 10.84
CA SER A 33 -3.36 3.69 11.04
C SER A 33 -3.59 4.51 9.77
N TYR A 34 -3.71 3.85 8.61
CA TYR A 34 -3.81 4.50 7.30
C TYR A 34 -5.14 4.20 6.60
N LYS A 35 -6.19 3.94 7.36
CA LYS A 35 -7.55 3.78 6.82
C LYS A 35 -7.94 4.98 5.99
N VAL A 36 -8.56 4.73 4.85
CA VAL A 36 -9.13 5.79 4.02
C VAL A 36 -10.58 5.99 4.44
N PRO A 37 -10.98 7.21 4.86
CA PRO A 37 -12.34 7.47 5.33
C PRO A 37 -13.40 7.08 4.30
N GLY A 38 -14.37 6.26 4.72
CA GLY A 38 -15.47 5.82 3.88
C GLY A 38 -15.12 4.82 2.79
N ILE A 39 -13.89 4.31 2.74
CA ILE A 39 -13.44 3.37 1.72
C ILE A 39 -12.89 2.10 2.39
N ASN A 40 -13.57 0.97 2.15
CA ASN A 40 -13.00 -0.34 2.44
C ASN A 40 -11.98 -0.68 1.37
N TRP A 41 -10.78 -1.07 1.77
CA TRP A 41 -9.73 -1.45 0.85
C TRP A 41 -8.84 -2.55 1.38
N CYS A 42 -8.21 -3.27 0.49
CA CYS A 42 -7.39 -4.43 0.76
C CYS A 42 -5.92 -4.12 0.48
N GLY A 43 -5.04 -4.68 1.29
CA GLY A 43 -3.62 -4.51 1.02
C GLY A 43 -2.72 -5.37 1.90
N LYS A 44 -1.43 -5.30 1.61
CA LYS A 44 -0.38 -6.02 2.34
C LYS A 44 0.89 -5.18 2.39
N THR A 45 1.41 -5.03 3.59
CA THR A 45 2.74 -4.45 3.82
C THR A 45 3.82 -5.50 3.59
N GLY A 46 4.95 -5.07 3.07
CA GLY A 46 6.16 -5.88 2.93
C GLY A 46 7.40 -5.11 3.37
N THR A 47 8.43 -5.83 3.75
CA THR A 47 9.76 -5.31 4.01
C THR A 47 10.76 -6.23 3.32
N VAL A 48 11.55 -5.69 2.42
CA VAL A 48 12.55 -6.45 1.68
C VAL A 48 13.92 -6.11 2.25
N GLN A 49 14.62 -7.13 2.72
CA GLN A 49 15.95 -6.97 3.29
C GLN A 49 16.94 -6.42 2.26
N ASN A 50 17.74 -5.47 2.70
CA ASN A 50 18.81 -4.88 1.91
C ASN A 50 20.14 -4.99 2.62
N ASN A 51 21.03 -5.83 2.12
CA ASN A 51 22.36 -6.07 2.71
C ASN A 51 23.32 -4.87 2.59
N ARG A 52 22.94 -3.83 1.83
CA ARG A 52 23.79 -2.65 1.58
C ARG A 52 23.24 -1.35 2.19
N GLY A 53 22.13 -1.43 2.93
CA GLY A 53 21.49 -0.25 3.52
C GLY A 53 20.29 -0.62 4.38
N LYS A 54 19.38 0.34 4.56
CA LYS A 54 18.09 0.04 5.19
C LYS A 54 17.22 -0.81 4.25
N ASP A 55 16.36 -1.59 4.84
CA ASP A 55 15.38 -2.40 4.10
C ASP A 55 14.48 -1.54 3.20
N HIS A 56 13.94 -2.14 2.16
CA HIS A 56 12.98 -1.48 1.29
C HIS A 56 11.56 -1.69 1.81
N ALA A 57 10.80 -0.61 1.88
CA ALA A 57 9.41 -0.62 2.29
C ALA A 57 8.50 -0.92 1.10
N PHE A 58 7.59 -1.89 1.27
CA PHE A 58 6.62 -2.28 0.24
C PHE A 58 5.19 -2.19 0.76
N TYR A 59 4.29 -1.80 -0.12
CA TYR A 59 2.87 -1.95 0.06
C TYR A 59 2.22 -2.28 -1.30
N VAL A 60 1.31 -3.24 -1.29
CA VAL A 60 0.44 -3.53 -2.43
C VAL A 60 -1.01 -3.57 -1.97
N GLY A 61 -1.93 -3.16 -2.83
CA GLY A 61 -3.33 -3.17 -2.47
C GLY A 61 -4.26 -2.81 -3.62
N TYR A 62 -5.55 -2.84 -3.34
CA TYR A 62 -6.60 -2.44 -4.26
C TYR A 62 -7.79 -1.84 -3.51
N ALA A 63 -8.55 -1.00 -4.18
CA ALA A 63 -9.68 -0.29 -3.62
C ALA A 63 -10.73 0.09 -4.67
N PRO A 64 -12.03 0.23 -4.31
CA PRO A 64 -12.65 -0.31 -3.10
C PRO A 64 -12.62 -1.84 -3.05
N ARG A 65 -12.82 -2.45 -1.88
CA ARG A 65 -12.82 -3.91 -1.71
C ARG A 65 -13.87 -4.59 -2.57
N GLU A 66 -15.09 -4.08 -2.53
CA GLU A 66 -16.27 -4.72 -3.14
C GLU A 66 -16.30 -4.58 -4.66
N ASN A 67 -15.73 -3.51 -5.21
CA ASN A 67 -15.68 -3.26 -6.65
C ASN A 67 -14.40 -2.48 -6.99
N PRO A 68 -13.25 -3.14 -7.08
CA PRO A 68 -11.96 -2.49 -7.25
C PRO A 68 -11.90 -1.59 -8.49
N LYS A 69 -11.45 -0.36 -8.28
CA LYS A 69 -11.23 0.66 -9.33
C LYS A 69 -9.76 0.97 -9.54
N ILE A 70 -8.94 0.69 -8.53
CA ILE A 70 -7.50 0.91 -8.57
C ILE A 70 -6.78 -0.25 -7.88
N ALA A 71 -5.70 -0.71 -8.47
CA ALA A 71 -4.67 -1.49 -7.81
C ALA A 71 -3.41 -0.63 -7.71
N ILE A 72 -2.71 -0.73 -6.59
CA ILE A 72 -1.54 0.10 -6.28
C ILE A 72 -0.41 -0.75 -5.73
N ALA A 73 0.80 -0.43 -6.14
CA ALA A 73 2.03 -0.91 -5.56
C ALA A 73 2.94 0.28 -5.24
N VAL A 74 3.44 0.34 -4.03
CA VAL A 74 4.36 1.39 -3.56
C VAL A 74 5.63 0.75 -3.06
N VAL A 75 6.75 1.21 -3.57
CA VAL A 75 8.10 0.82 -3.16
C VAL A 75 8.84 2.06 -2.71
N VAL A 76 9.40 2.03 -1.51
CA VAL A 76 10.28 3.09 -1.00
C VAL A 76 11.61 2.47 -0.64
N GLU A 77 12.62 2.73 -1.45
CA GLU A 77 13.94 2.14 -1.26
C GLU A 77 14.64 2.71 -0.04
N ASN A 78 15.36 1.85 0.67
CA ASN A 78 16.16 2.21 1.85
C ASN A 78 15.39 2.95 2.95
N ALA A 79 14.09 2.72 3.05
CA ALA A 79 13.22 3.42 3.99
C ALA A 79 12.92 2.64 5.27
N GLY A 80 13.02 1.31 5.25
CA GLY A 80 12.69 0.44 6.37
C GLY A 80 11.32 -0.22 6.23
N PHE A 81 10.44 -0.12 7.23
CA PHE A 81 9.19 -0.87 7.27
C PHE A 81 8.12 -0.37 6.31
N GLY A 82 7.48 -1.31 5.58
CA GLY A 82 6.39 -1.01 4.65
C GLY A 82 5.20 -0.31 5.29
N SER A 83 4.87 -0.66 6.55
CA SER A 83 3.81 0.00 7.31
C SER A 83 4.09 1.47 7.63
N THR A 84 5.36 1.86 7.72
CA THR A 84 5.76 3.23 8.11
C THR A 84 5.87 4.16 6.91
N PHE A 85 6.34 3.65 5.77
CA PHE A 85 6.67 4.48 4.61
C PHE A 85 5.77 4.22 3.40
N ALA A 86 5.57 2.96 3.01
CA ALA A 86 4.82 2.64 1.81
C ALA A 86 3.29 2.71 2.00
N ALA A 87 2.78 2.25 3.14
CA ALA A 87 1.33 2.23 3.40
C ALA A 87 0.70 3.65 3.46
N PRO A 88 1.28 4.66 4.12
CA PRO A 88 0.71 6.01 4.11
C PRO A 88 0.66 6.60 2.70
N ILE A 89 1.70 6.42 1.88
CA ILE A 89 1.72 6.88 0.50
C ILE A 89 0.58 6.21 -0.29
N ALA A 90 0.48 4.87 -0.21
CA ALA A 90 -0.58 4.13 -0.89
C ALA A 90 -1.97 4.62 -0.50
N SER A 91 -2.21 4.84 0.80
CA SER A 91 -3.51 5.27 1.30
C SER A 91 -3.89 6.68 0.84
N LEU A 92 -2.94 7.59 0.76
CA LEU A 92 -3.17 8.95 0.24
C LEU A 92 -3.47 8.94 -1.27
N MET A 93 -2.76 8.10 -2.02
CA MET A 93 -3.01 7.94 -3.46
C MET A 93 -4.38 7.32 -3.75
N VAL A 94 -4.79 6.32 -2.97
CA VAL A 94 -6.13 5.72 -3.04
C VAL A 94 -7.21 6.77 -2.75
N GLU A 95 -7.04 7.55 -1.68
CA GLU A 95 -7.95 8.63 -1.34
C GLU A 95 -8.07 9.65 -2.48
N GLN A 96 -6.94 10.15 -2.98
CA GLN A 96 -6.92 11.10 -4.10
C GLN A 96 -7.61 10.55 -5.34
N TYR A 97 -7.33 9.31 -5.70
CA TYR A 97 -7.87 8.70 -6.91
C TYR A 97 -9.39 8.49 -6.83
N LEU A 98 -9.89 8.01 -5.70
CA LEU A 98 -11.30 7.65 -5.56
C LEU A 98 -12.20 8.81 -5.17
N THR A 99 -11.67 9.84 -4.51
CA THR A 99 -12.47 10.99 -4.02
C THR A 99 -12.16 12.31 -4.71
N GLY A 100 -11.11 12.35 -5.53
CA GLY A 100 -10.64 13.55 -6.21
C GLY A 100 -9.84 14.53 -5.32
N LYS A 101 -9.73 14.26 -4.02
CA LYS A 101 -9.00 15.12 -3.07
C LYS A 101 -8.48 14.34 -1.88
N VAL A 102 -7.40 14.81 -1.28
CA VAL A 102 -6.90 14.32 0.02
C VAL A 102 -7.46 15.21 1.12
N VAL A 103 -8.24 14.66 2.04
CA VAL A 103 -8.74 15.36 3.23
C VAL A 103 -7.83 15.16 4.45
N ARG A 104 -6.99 14.13 4.47
CA ARG A 104 -6.04 13.81 5.53
C ARG A 104 -4.74 14.62 5.38
N THR A 105 -4.85 15.94 5.41
CA THR A 105 -3.73 16.87 5.17
C THR A 105 -2.58 16.70 6.16
N ASP A 106 -2.85 16.37 7.42
CA ASP A 106 -1.82 16.12 8.43
C ASP A 106 -0.99 14.88 8.09
N LEU A 107 -1.65 13.80 7.64
CA LEU A 107 -0.95 12.61 7.16
C LEU A 107 -0.14 12.92 5.92
N MET A 108 -0.69 13.69 4.98
CA MET A 108 0.01 14.11 3.77
C MET A 108 1.27 14.91 4.11
N ASN A 109 1.14 15.93 4.96
CA ASN A 109 2.27 16.76 5.39
C ASN A 109 3.35 15.93 6.10
N LYS A 110 2.94 15.03 7.00
CA LYS A 110 3.86 14.11 7.68
C LYS A 110 4.59 13.22 6.68
N THR A 111 3.88 12.66 5.70
CA THR A 111 4.44 11.75 4.70
C THR A 111 5.42 12.47 3.77
N MET A 112 5.08 13.69 3.33
CA MET A 112 5.92 14.50 2.44
C MET A 112 7.19 15.02 3.13
N ASN A 113 7.16 15.22 4.46
CA ASN A 113 8.28 15.77 5.22
C ASN A 113 9.12 14.69 5.93
N VAL A 114 8.89 13.41 5.64
CA VAL A 114 9.72 12.33 6.18
C VAL A 114 11.14 12.46 5.63
N LYS A 115 12.09 12.73 6.51
CA LYS A 115 13.52 12.67 6.18
C LYS A 115 13.95 11.21 6.24
N THR A 116 14.09 10.58 5.11
CA THR A 116 14.86 9.34 5.02
C THR A 116 16.33 9.72 5.12
N ASN A 117 17.03 9.23 6.16
CA ASN A 117 18.48 9.34 6.23
C ASN A 117 19.08 8.38 5.18
N VAL A 118 18.94 8.74 3.92
CA VAL A 118 19.65 8.09 2.83
C VAL A 118 21.06 8.65 2.88
N ASN A 119 21.97 7.94 3.53
CA ASN A 119 23.39 8.13 3.27
C ASN A 119 23.63 7.61 1.84
N VAL A 120 23.41 8.47 0.85
CA VAL A 120 23.89 8.23 -0.50
C VAL A 120 25.41 8.26 -0.39
N LYS A 121 26.03 7.09 -0.37
CA LYS A 121 27.45 7.02 -0.68
C LYS A 121 27.54 7.33 -2.17
N GLU A 122 27.97 8.55 -2.48
CA GLU A 122 28.41 8.88 -3.83
C GLU A 122 29.53 7.91 -4.21
N TYR A 123 29.35 7.21 -5.33
CA TYR A 123 30.36 6.36 -5.95
C TYR A 123 31.18 7.19 -6.92
#